data_0471e5d0d3546e0990200351c74e62c3
#
_entry.id   0471e5d0d3546e0990200351c74e62c3
#
_cell.length_a   1.000
_cell.length_b   1.000
_cell.length_c   1.000
_cell.angle_alpha   90.00
_cell.angle_beta   90.00
_cell.angle_gamma   90.00
#
_symmetry.space_group_name_H-M   'P 1'
#
loop_
_entity.id
_entity.type
_entity.pdbx_description
1 polymer ?
#
loop_
_entity_poly.entity_id
_entity_poly.type
_entity_poly.pdbx_seq_one_letter_code
_entity_poly.pdbx_strand_id
1 'polypeptide(L)'
;MKQGIITGISGPVIDVQFPEGSLPAINEALTVEANGQRYTMEVEQHLENKTVRCVMMAGSDGLGRGLTVTATGHGIVVPVGEKTLGRMFNVLGDPIDGEPPVDESVPRWEIHRAAPTFAEQMPAADILETGIKVIDLIEPYPKGGKIGLFGGAGVGKTVLIQELIHNVAMEHGGYSIFTGVGERSREGNDLWGEMRESGVSDKTALVFGQMNESPGVRMRVALSGLTMAEYFRDEEHKDVLLFIDNIFRFVQAGSEVSTLLGRMPSAVGYQPTLAGEMGALQERITSTKNGSVTSVQAVYVPADDLTDPAPATTFSHLDATTVLSRKIAEQGIYPAVDPLESTSRILEPDIVGEEHYNIARAVQSTLQKYRELQDIIAILGMEELSDEDKKTVARARRIQRFLSQPFYVAEKFSGAPGVFVPLHETLRGFKEILSGAMDDYPEAAFFNAGTIDDVKRKAEQLKKGGV
;
A
#
# COMPACT_ATOMS: atom_id res chain seq x y z
N MET A 1 1.62 39.94 0.58
CA MET A 1 2.33 38.69 0.31
C MET A 1 3.81 38.99 0.23
N LYS A 2 4.65 38.11 0.82
CA LYS A 2 6.11 38.25 0.75
C LYS A 2 6.57 37.90 -0.67
N GLN A 3 7.48 38.66 -1.22
CA GLN A 3 8.03 38.41 -2.55
C GLN A 3 9.56 38.28 -2.50
N GLY A 4 10.08 37.36 -3.28
CA GLY A 4 11.49 37.11 -3.47
C GLY A 4 11.87 37.03 -4.96
N ILE A 5 13.13 36.85 -5.22
CA ILE A 5 13.68 36.79 -6.58
C ILE A 5 14.52 35.52 -6.72
N ILE A 6 14.36 34.79 -7.80
CA ILE A 6 15.18 33.62 -8.13
C ILE A 6 16.62 34.07 -8.38
N THR A 7 17.56 33.51 -7.60
CA THR A 7 18.99 33.80 -7.70
C THR A 7 19.79 32.60 -8.24
N GLY A 8 19.31 31.38 -8.07
CA GLY A 8 19.96 30.15 -8.50
C GLY A 8 18.97 29.11 -8.98
N ILE A 9 19.37 28.32 -9.98
CA ILE A 9 18.60 27.18 -10.52
C ILE A 9 19.57 26.01 -10.69
N SER A 10 19.29 24.89 -10.06
CA SER A 10 20.08 23.65 -10.16
C SER A 10 19.13 22.47 -10.35
N GLY A 11 18.65 22.25 -11.58
CA GLY A 11 17.61 21.28 -11.87
C GLY A 11 16.33 21.58 -11.09
N PRO A 12 15.84 20.63 -10.26
CA PRO A 12 14.61 20.82 -9.48
C PRO A 12 14.81 21.70 -8.23
N VAL A 13 16.03 22.15 -7.93
CA VAL A 13 16.35 22.97 -6.75
C VAL A 13 16.52 24.43 -7.15
N ILE A 14 15.79 25.31 -6.48
CA ILE A 14 15.74 26.75 -6.78
C ILE A 14 16.12 27.54 -5.54
N ASP A 15 17.06 28.45 -5.67
CA ASP A 15 17.42 29.42 -4.64
C ASP A 15 16.68 30.75 -4.86
N VAL A 16 15.99 31.22 -3.82
CA VAL A 16 15.18 32.44 -3.85
C VAL A 16 15.61 33.36 -2.72
N GLN A 17 15.97 34.60 -3.08
CA GLN A 17 16.35 35.62 -2.11
C GLN A 17 15.16 36.51 -1.78
N PHE A 18 14.96 36.72 -0.48
CA PHE A 18 13.90 37.58 0.07
C PHE A 18 14.46 38.85 0.73
N PRO A 19 13.67 39.90 0.83
CA PRO A 19 14.03 41.07 1.65
C PRO A 19 14.20 40.73 3.15
N GLU A 20 14.88 41.60 3.87
CA GLU A 20 15.10 41.42 5.31
C GLU A 20 13.77 41.29 6.08
N GLY A 21 13.71 40.32 7.00
CA GLY A 21 12.53 40.09 7.83
C GLY A 21 11.33 39.45 7.10
N SER A 22 11.51 39.03 5.83
CA SER A 22 10.42 38.46 5.01
C SER A 22 10.67 37.01 4.54
N LEU A 23 11.59 36.28 5.18
CA LEU A 23 11.82 34.88 4.87
C LEU A 23 10.55 34.05 5.05
N PRO A 24 10.19 33.19 4.09
CA PRO A 24 9.13 32.21 4.25
C PRO A 24 9.56 31.10 5.22
N ALA A 25 8.59 30.41 5.80
CA ALA A 25 8.85 29.29 6.69
C ALA A 25 9.33 28.05 5.93
N ILE A 26 9.96 27.12 6.63
CA ILE A 26 10.23 25.77 6.09
C ILE A 26 8.90 25.11 5.77
N ASN A 27 8.84 24.36 4.66
CA ASN A 27 7.65 23.73 4.07
C ASN A 27 6.61 24.72 3.52
N GLU A 28 6.87 26.03 3.53
CA GLU A 28 5.98 27.01 2.91
C GLU A 28 6.01 26.85 1.38
N ALA A 29 4.82 26.89 0.76
CA ALA A 29 4.68 26.85 -0.68
C ALA A 29 4.95 28.24 -1.29
N LEU A 30 5.78 28.28 -2.30
CA LEU A 30 6.06 29.50 -3.09
C LEU A 30 5.57 29.28 -4.51
N THR A 31 5.13 30.37 -5.15
CA THR A 31 4.67 30.35 -6.55
C THR A 31 5.43 31.31 -7.42
N VAL A 32 5.66 30.91 -8.66
CA VAL A 32 6.28 31.75 -9.70
C VAL A 32 5.49 31.59 -10.99
N GLU A 33 5.27 32.69 -11.69
CA GLU A 33 4.65 32.69 -13.01
C GLU A 33 5.72 32.87 -14.08
N ALA A 34 5.76 31.97 -15.03
CA ALA A 34 6.65 32.03 -16.20
C ALA A 34 5.94 31.44 -17.41
N ASN A 35 6.10 32.10 -18.58
CA ASN A 35 5.53 31.63 -19.86
C ASN A 35 4.02 31.35 -19.82
N GLY A 36 3.26 32.09 -19.00
CA GLY A 36 1.81 31.90 -18.84
C GLY A 36 1.42 30.68 -17.99
N GLN A 37 2.39 30.07 -17.33
CA GLN A 37 2.17 28.94 -16.41
C GLN A 37 2.57 29.33 -14.99
N ARG A 38 1.85 28.78 -14.02
CA ARG A 38 2.15 28.92 -12.60
C ARG A 38 2.86 27.67 -12.10
N TYR A 39 4.02 27.86 -11.52
CA TYR A 39 4.82 26.80 -10.91
C TYR A 39 4.79 26.93 -9.40
N THR A 40 4.78 25.82 -8.71
CA THR A 40 4.85 25.74 -7.25
C THR A 40 6.15 25.08 -6.81
N MET A 41 6.78 25.63 -5.78
CA MET A 41 7.94 25.07 -5.12
C MET A 41 7.76 25.11 -3.61
N GLU A 42 8.48 24.27 -2.88
CA GLU A 42 8.41 24.18 -1.44
C GLU A 42 9.76 24.54 -0.81
N VAL A 43 9.74 25.32 0.26
CA VAL A 43 10.95 25.72 0.99
C VAL A 43 11.50 24.53 1.78
N GLU A 44 12.74 24.11 1.48
CA GLU A 44 13.43 23.03 2.17
C GLU A 44 14.47 23.50 3.18
N GLN A 45 15.11 24.63 2.93
CA GLN A 45 16.20 25.13 3.75
C GLN A 45 16.25 26.66 3.76
N HIS A 46 16.69 27.21 4.89
CA HIS A 46 17.16 28.58 4.97
C HIS A 46 18.69 28.58 4.77
N LEU A 47 19.16 29.41 3.85
CA LEU A 47 20.57 29.64 3.59
C LEU A 47 21.00 31.03 4.10
N GLU A 48 22.29 31.31 4.02
CA GLU A 48 22.82 32.64 4.29
C GLU A 48 22.27 33.70 3.33
N ASN A 49 22.47 34.99 3.66
CA ASN A 49 22.07 36.11 2.81
C ASN A 49 20.57 36.18 2.46
N LYS A 50 19.67 35.81 3.41
CA LYS A 50 18.21 35.92 3.24
C LYS A 50 17.69 35.06 2.07
N THR A 51 18.38 33.98 1.78
CA THR A 51 18.04 33.04 0.70
C THR A 51 17.38 31.81 1.27
N VAL A 52 16.35 31.33 0.59
CA VAL A 52 15.74 30.02 0.84
C VAL A 52 16.05 29.10 -0.34
N ARG A 53 16.27 27.83 -0.02
CA ARG A 53 16.43 26.77 -1.02
C ARG A 53 15.14 25.96 -1.11
N CYS A 54 14.63 25.84 -2.31
CA CYS A 54 13.31 25.24 -2.57
C CYS A 54 13.45 24.05 -3.51
N VAL A 55 12.48 23.15 -3.43
CA VAL A 55 12.32 22.04 -4.38
C VAL A 55 11.04 22.25 -5.21
N MET A 56 11.16 22.12 -6.52
CA MET A 56 10.06 22.28 -7.46
C MET A 56 9.07 21.13 -7.41
N MET A 57 7.78 21.48 -7.45
CA MET A 57 6.67 20.53 -7.65
C MET A 57 6.29 20.40 -9.15
N ALA A 58 7.23 20.67 -10.03
CA ALA A 58 7.13 20.55 -11.48
C ALA A 58 8.53 20.54 -12.09
N GLY A 59 8.65 20.41 -13.41
CA GLY A 59 9.90 20.70 -14.11
C GLY A 59 10.29 22.17 -13.94
N SER A 60 11.58 22.48 -13.97
CA SER A 60 12.11 23.86 -13.90
C SER A 60 12.36 24.49 -15.28
N ASP A 61 11.97 23.82 -16.36
CA ASP A 61 12.18 24.28 -17.73
C ASP A 61 11.43 25.58 -17.99
N GLY A 62 12.15 26.56 -18.50
CA GLY A 62 11.59 27.90 -18.79
C GLY A 62 11.65 28.87 -17.62
N LEU A 63 12.12 28.45 -16.42
CA LEU A 63 12.43 29.38 -15.33
C LEU A 63 13.77 30.06 -15.56
N GLY A 64 13.86 31.30 -15.15
CA GLY A 64 15.07 32.12 -15.24
C GLY A 64 15.41 32.83 -13.92
N ARG A 65 16.67 33.17 -13.73
CA ARG A 65 17.08 34.06 -12.65
C ARG A 65 16.42 35.45 -12.83
N GLY A 66 16.08 36.07 -11.73
CA GLY A 66 15.42 37.39 -11.71
C GLY A 66 13.89 37.32 -11.72
N LEU A 67 13.29 36.16 -11.89
CA LEU A 67 11.84 36.02 -11.79
C LEU A 67 11.37 36.25 -10.35
N THR A 68 10.23 36.93 -10.22
CA THR A 68 9.59 37.20 -8.93
C THR A 68 8.84 35.97 -8.44
N VAL A 69 9.10 35.58 -7.19
CA VAL A 69 8.46 34.47 -6.51
C VAL A 69 7.59 35.03 -5.37
N THR A 70 6.39 34.51 -5.23
CA THR A 70 5.45 34.94 -4.19
C THR A 70 5.28 33.83 -3.16
N ALA A 71 5.45 34.15 -1.88
CA ALA A 71 5.18 33.27 -0.77
C ALA A 71 3.67 33.22 -0.51
N THR A 72 3.11 32.00 -0.36
CA THR A 72 1.66 31.81 -0.13
C THR A 72 1.23 32.06 1.31
N GLY A 73 2.15 31.96 2.26
CA GLY A 73 1.90 32.06 3.69
C GLY A 73 1.44 30.75 4.34
N HIS A 74 1.40 29.65 3.58
CA HIS A 74 1.05 28.31 4.04
C HIS A 74 1.81 27.24 3.24
N GLY A 75 1.82 26.00 3.72
CA GLY A 75 2.38 24.87 3.01
C GLY A 75 1.55 24.47 1.80
N ILE A 76 1.95 23.38 1.13
CA ILE A 76 1.14 22.76 0.07
C ILE A 76 -0.15 22.25 0.71
N VAL A 77 -1.30 22.59 0.13
CA VAL A 77 -2.64 22.18 0.60
C VAL A 77 -3.34 21.32 -0.44
N VAL A 78 -4.08 20.33 0.03
CA VAL A 78 -4.88 19.44 -0.81
C VAL A 78 -6.34 19.45 -0.38
N PRO A 79 -7.31 19.26 -1.29
CA PRO A 79 -8.71 19.13 -0.93
C PRO A 79 -8.92 17.85 -0.12
N VAL A 80 -9.83 17.89 0.84
CA VAL A 80 -10.16 16.75 1.71
C VAL A 80 -11.67 16.56 1.83
N GLY A 81 -12.10 15.37 2.23
CA GLY A 81 -13.50 15.03 2.45
C GLY A 81 -14.17 14.34 1.25
N GLU A 82 -15.46 14.06 1.38
CA GLU A 82 -16.24 13.23 0.45
C GLU A 82 -16.18 13.68 -1.03
N LYS A 83 -15.97 14.98 -1.28
CA LYS A 83 -15.85 15.53 -2.65
C LYS A 83 -14.58 15.09 -3.37
N THR A 84 -13.63 14.47 -2.67
CA THR A 84 -12.43 13.88 -3.27
C THR A 84 -12.65 12.45 -3.78
N LEU A 85 -13.69 11.78 -3.30
CA LEU A 85 -14.01 10.40 -3.70
C LEU A 85 -14.44 10.33 -5.16
N GLY A 86 -13.99 9.28 -5.84
CA GLY A 86 -14.20 9.10 -7.28
C GLY A 86 -13.27 9.93 -8.17
N ARG A 87 -12.40 10.76 -7.58
CA ARG A 87 -11.57 11.74 -8.28
C ARG A 87 -10.09 11.32 -8.28
N MET A 88 -9.35 11.89 -9.24
CA MET A 88 -7.91 11.70 -9.37
C MET A 88 -7.19 13.06 -9.30
N PHE A 89 -6.17 13.15 -8.46
CA PHE A 89 -5.45 14.40 -8.16
C PHE A 89 -3.95 14.26 -8.39
N ASN A 90 -3.30 15.40 -8.63
CA ASN A 90 -1.85 15.54 -8.55
C ASN A 90 -1.38 15.84 -7.10
N VAL A 91 -0.09 16.05 -6.91
CA VAL A 91 0.52 16.36 -5.61
C VAL A 91 -0.02 17.65 -4.97
N LEU A 92 -0.47 18.60 -5.76
CA LEU A 92 -1.02 19.89 -5.32
C LEU A 92 -2.53 19.85 -5.06
N GLY A 93 -3.16 18.67 -5.27
CA GLY A 93 -4.60 18.50 -5.15
C GLY A 93 -5.40 19.07 -6.31
N ASP A 94 -4.75 19.28 -7.47
CA ASP A 94 -5.46 19.65 -8.69
C ASP A 94 -5.97 18.37 -9.37
N PRO A 95 -7.21 18.36 -9.88
CA PRO A 95 -7.74 17.22 -10.62
C PRO A 95 -6.96 16.94 -11.91
N ILE A 96 -6.71 15.67 -12.17
CA ILE A 96 -6.07 15.17 -13.40
C ILE A 96 -6.94 14.15 -14.15
N ASP A 97 -8.19 14.02 -13.74
CA ASP A 97 -9.20 13.11 -14.30
C ASP A 97 -10.00 13.70 -15.47
N GLY A 98 -9.72 14.94 -15.85
CA GLY A 98 -10.44 15.64 -16.90
C GLY A 98 -11.77 16.27 -16.46
N GLU A 99 -12.14 16.08 -15.19
CA GLU A 99 -13.33 16.66 -14.61
C GLU A 99 -13.07 18.09 -14.05
N PRO A 100 -14.11 18.90 -13.83
CA PRO A 100 -13.95 20.25 -13.29
C PRO A 100 -13.16 20.30 -11.98
N PRO A 101 -12.50 21.43 -11.65
CA PRO A 101 -11.88 21.65 -10.37
C PRO A 101 -12.82 21.40 -9.20
N VAL A 102 -12.27 20.93 -8.09
CA VAL A 102 -13.04 20.78 -6.84
C VAL A 102 -13.47 22.17 -6.35
N ASP A 103 -14.71 22.28 -5.90
CA ASP A 103 -15.30 23.53 -5.42
C ASP A 103 -14.40 24.20 -4.34
N GLU A 104 -14.29 25.53 -4.38
CA GLU A 104 -13.48 26.30 -3.44
C GLU A 104 -13.97 26.18 -1.97
N SER A 105 -15.24 25.82 -1.77
CA SER A 105 -15.82 25.58 -0.44
C SER A 105 -15.34 24.29 0.22
N VAL A 106 -14.71 23.37 -0.54
CA VAL A 106 -14.19 22.12 -0.02
C VAL A 106 -13.00 22.40 0.90
N PRO A 107 -12.98 21.83 2.12
CA PRO A 107 -11.85 22.02 3.04
C PRO A 107 -10.54 21.61 2.39
N ARG A 108 -9.48 22.34 2.72
CA ARG A 108 -8.12 22.02 2.27
C ARG A 108 -7.21 21.94 3.50
N TRP A 109 -6.41 20.89 3.54
CA TRP A 109 -5.43 20.65 4.60
C TRP A 109 -4.01 20.67 4.06
N GLU A 110 -3.08 21.19 4.88
CA GLU A 110 -1.65 21.15 4.57
C GLU A 110 -1.13 19.72 4.61
N ILE A 111 -0.22 19.38 3.68
CA ILE A 111 0.34 18.03 3.59
C ILE A 111 1.36 17.72 4.69
N HIS A 112 2.00 18.77 5.25
CA HIS A 112 2.90 18.63 6.40
C HIS A 112 2.11 18.77 7.70
N ARG A 113 1.79 17.63 8.30
CA ARG A 113 1.05 17.53 9.55
C ARG A 113 1.85 16.75 10.57
N ALA A 114 1.66 17.07 11.84
CA ALA A 114 2.22 16.26 12.93
C ALA A 114 1.53 14.91 13.02
N ALA A 115 2.28 13.89 13.43
CA ALA A 115 1.69 12.61 13.79
C ALA A 115 0.78 12.76 15.02
N PRO A 116 -0.26 11.91 15.18
CA PRO A 116 -1.07 11.87 16.38
C PRO A 116 -0.21 11.68 17.64
N THR A 117 -0.55 12.39 18.70
CA THR A 117 0.14 12.27 19.98
C THR A 117 -0.09 10.91 20.64
N PHE A 118 0.76 10.50 21.56
CA PHE A 118 0.57 9.26 22.33
C PHE A 118 -0.81 9.13 22.99
N ALA A 119 -1.38 10.26 23.43
CA ALA A 119 -2.70 10.29 24.08
C ALA A 119 -3.86 10.06 23.10
N GLU A 120 -3.66 10.31 21.82
CA GLU A 120 -4.65 10.15 20.75
C GLU A 120 -4.59 8.76 20.13
N GLN A 121 -3.41 8.12 20.15
CA GLN A 121 -3.22 6.80 19.53
C GLN A 121 -3.95 5.71 20.31
N MET A 122 -4.45 4.74 19.58
CA MET A 122 -5.03 3.51 20.11
C MET A 122 -4.08 2.35 19.82
N PRO A 123 -3.97 1.36 20.74
CA PRO A 123 -3.21 0.15 20.46
C PRO A 123 -3.75 -0.56 19.23
N ALA A 124 -2.86 -1.09 18.40
CA ALA A 124 -3.21 -1.92 17.24
C ALA A 124 -3.57 -3.35 17.76
N ALA A 125 -4.73 -3.48 18.36
CA ALA A 125 -5.23 -4.73 18.93
C ALA A 125 -6.29 -5.41 18.05
N ASP A 126 -6.92 -4.66 17.14
CA ASP A 126 -8.00 -5.15 16.31
C ASP A 126 -7.48 -5.63 14.95
N ILE A 127 -8.05 -6.72 14.46
CA ILE A 127 -7.78 -7.22 13.11
C ILE A 127 -8.65 -6.44 12.11
N LEU A 128 -8.06 -5.98 11.03
CA LEU A 128 -8.78 -5.56 9.84
C LEU A 128 -9.13 -6.83 9.05
N GLU A 129 -10.35 -7.30 9.19
CA GLU A 129 -10.83 -8.49 8.46
C GLU A 129 -10.93 -8.16 6.97
N THR A 130 -10.11 -8.80 6.17
CA THR A 130 -10.02 -8.54 4.73
C THR A 130 -10.98 -9.40 3.92
N GLY A 131 -11.50 -10.48 4.49
CA GLY A 131 -12.30 -11.49 3.79
C GLY A 131 -11.50 -12.36 2.84
N ILE A 132 -10.17 -12.26 2.87
CA ILE A 132 -9.24 -13.05 2.07
C ILE A 132 -8.58 -14.08 2.98
N LYS A 133 -8.91 -15.35 2.80
CA LYS A 133 -8.53 -16.45 3.71
C LYS A 133 -7.06 -16.48 4.08
N VAL A 134 -6.18 -16.38 3.09
CA VAL A 134 -4.73 -16.49 3.33
C VAL A 134 -4.20 -15.32 4.15
N ILE A 135 -4.71 -14.12 3.93
CA ILE A 135 -4.33 -12.92 4.69
C ILE A 135 -4.85 -13.05 6.12
N ASP A 136 -6.15 -13.21 6.28
CA ASP A 136 -6.79 -13.21 7.59
C ASP A 136 -6.30 -14.36 8.49
N LEU A 137 -5.92 -15.51 7.91
CA LEU A 137 -5.39 -16.65 8.66
C LEU A 137 -3.92 -16.49 9.05
N ILE A 138 -3.06 -16.19 8.06
CA ILE A 138 -1.60 -16.32 8.19
C ILE A 138 -0.92 -15.01 8.57
N GLU A 139 -1.43 -13.91 8.02
CA GLU A 139 -0.84 -12.59 8.18
C GLU A 139 -1.90 -11.52 8.47
N PRO A 140 -2.74 -11.71 9.52
CA PRO A 140 -3.83 -10.80 9.78
C PRO A 140 -3.34 -9.35 9.85
N TYR A 141 -4.04 -8.46 9.17
CA TYR A 141 -3.69 -7.04 9.12
C TYR A 141 -4.14 -6.33 10.39
N PRO A 142 -3.23 -5.67 11.13
CA PRO A 142 -3.65 -4.84 12.24
C PRO A 142 -4.36 -3.59 11.75
N LYS A 143 -5.49 -3.27 12.34
CA LYS A 143 -6.21 -2.04 12.09
C LYS A 143 -5.37 -0.83 12.52
N GLY A 144 -5.14 0.11 11.60
CA GLY A 144 -4.18 1.20 11.83
C GLY A 144 -2.72 0.80 11.68
N GLY A 145 -2.45 -0.40 11.19
CA GLY A 145 -1.10 -0.91 10.96
C GLY A 145 -0.56 -0.58 9.58
N LYS A 146 0.69 -0.95 9.39
CA LYS A 146 1.48 -0.73 8.17
C LYS A 146 1.87 -2.07 7.58
N ILE A 147 1.35 -2.36 6.40
CA ILE A 147 1.54 -3.63 5.70
C ILE A 147 2.46 -3.41 4.51
N GLY A 148 3.55 -4.17 4.44
CA GLY A 148 4.41 -4.21 3.27
C GLY A 148 3.92 -5.27 2.27
N LEU A 149 3.73 -4.88 1.02
CA LEU A 149 3.35 -5.76 -0.07
C LEU A 149 4.55 -5.97 -1.00
N PHE A 150 5.05 -7.20 -1.03
CA PHE A 150 6.19 -7.61 -1.82
C PHE A 150 5.75 -8.52 -2.95
N GLY A 151 6.34 -8.36 -4.12
CA GLY A 151 6.07 -9.23 -5.25
C GLY A 151 6.58 -8.66 -6.56
N GLY A 152 7.03 -9.54 -7.43
CA GLY A 152 7.46 -9.18 -8.78
C GLY A 152 6.29 -8.80 -9.69
N ALA A 153 6.59 -8.49 -10.94
CA ALA A 153 5.56 -8.22 -11.94
C ALA A 153 4.73 -9.49 -12.24
N GLY A 154 3.43 -9.32 -12.48
CA GLY A 154 2.54 -10.38 -12.94
C GLY A 154 2.09 -11.39 -11.88
N VAL A 155 2.27 -11.11 -10.60
CA VAL A 155 1.83 -11.99 -9.49
C VAL A 155 0.45 -11.63 -8.92
N GLY A 156 -0.25 -10.67 -9.53
CA GLY A 156 -1.60 -10.27 -9.12
C GLY A 156 -1.65 -9.18 -8.06
N LYS A 157 -0.57 -8.37 -7.89
CA LYS A 157 -0.53 -7.25 -6.94
C LYS A 157 -1.71 -6.30 -7.09
N THR A 158 -1.95 -5.80 -8.29
CA THR A 158 -3.03 -4.85 -8.59
C THR A 158 -4.41 -5.43 -8.29
N VAL A 159 -4.63 -6.68 -8.68
CA VAL A 159 -5.91 -7.38 -8.42
C VAL A 159 -6.15 -7.56 -6.92
N LEU A 160 -5.10 -7.87 -6.16
CA LEU A 160 -5.19 -7.95 -4.70
C LEU A 160 -5.54 -6.59 -4.06
N ILE A 161 -4.89 -5.51 -4.52
CA ILE A 161 -5.18 -4.15 -4.06
C ILE A 161 -6.64 -3.78 -4.33
N GLN A 162 -7.13 -4.05 -5.52
CA GLN A 162 -8.53 -3.77 -5.89
C GLN A 162 -9.52 -4.59 -5.05
N GLU A 163 -9.23 -5.85 -4.78
CA GLU A 163 -10.08 -6.69 -3.93
C GLU A 163 -10.11 -6.18 -2.48
N LEU A 164 -8.97 -5.74 -1.94
CA LEU A 164 -8.92 -5.11 -0.61
C LEU A 164 -9.78 -3.83 -0.57
N ILE A 165 -9.68 -2.98 -1.60
CA ILE A 165 -10.51 -1.78 -1.72
C ILE A 165 -12.00 -2.15 -1.77
N HIS A 166 -12.36 -3.13 -2.59
CA HIS A 166 -13.73 -3.61 -2.71
C HIS A 166 -14.26 -4.10 -1.36
N ASN A 167 -13.52 -4.96 -0.69
CA ASN A 167 -13.96 -5.57 0.56
C ASN A 167 -14.08 -4.54 1.68
N VAL A 168 -13.14 -3.60 1.81
CA VAL A 168 -13.24 -2.51 2.78
C VAL A 168 -14.43 -1.61 2.50
N ALA A 169 -14.69 -1.29 1.24
CA ALA A 169 -15.82 -0.44 0.86
C ALA A 169 -17.17 -1.10 1.12
N MET A 170 -17.32 -2.38 0.78
CA MET A 170 -18.58 -3.10 0.84
C MET A 170 -18.91 -3.64 2.23
N GLU A 171 -17.91 -4.18 2.95
CA GLU A 171 -18.14 -4.85 4.23
C GLU A 171 -17.92 -3.93 5.44
N HIS A 172 -16.98 -2.99 5.34
CA HIS A 172 -16.66 -2.08 6.45
C HIS A 172 -17.21 -0.66 6.25
N GLY A 173 -17.75 -0.35 5.07
CA GLY A 173 -18.25 1.00 4.74
C GLY A 173 -17.15 2.07 4.81
N GLY A 174 -15.90 1.66 4.71
CA GLY A 174 -14.72 2.52 4.77
C GLY A 174 -14.40 3.14 3.41
N TYR A 175 -13.44 4.07 3.45
CA TYR A 175 -12.92 4.72 2.27
C TYR A 175 -11.48 4.26 1.99
N SER A 176 -11.06 4.41 0.76
CA SER A 176 -9.69 4.10 0.34
C SER A 176 -9.05 5.28 -0.35
N ILE A 177 -7.77 5.47 -0.08
CA ILE A 177 -6.94 6.46 -0.79
C ILE A 177 -5.81 5.68 -1.46
N PHE A 178 -5.66 5.85 -2.76
CA PHE A 178 -4.55 5.25 -3.50
C PHE A 178 -3.55 6.33 -3.89
N THR A 179 -2.29 6.13 -3.52
CA THR A 179 -1.20 7.03 -3.88
C THR A 179 -0.22 6.33 -4.82
N GLY A 180 -0.15 6.81 -6.06
CA GLY A 180 0.84 6.36 -7.05
C GLY A 180 2.10 7.20 -6.96
N VAL A 181 3.17 6.63 -6.42
CA VAL A 181 4.46 7.29 -6.18
C VAL A 181 5.48 6.82 -7.20
N GLY A 182 5.77 7.62 -8.20
CA GLY A 182 6.74 7.30 -9.24
C GLY A 182 6.32 6.12 -10.14
N GLU A 183 5.02 5.84 -10.23
CA GLU A 183 4.48 4.79 -11.07
C GLU A 183 4.23 5.28 -12.51
N ARG A 184 4.05 4.33 -13.43
CA ARG A 184 3.78 4.65 -14.82
C ARG A 184 2.37 5.21 -14.99
N SER A 185 2.24 6.27 -15.77
CA SER A 185 0.94 6.90 -16.07
C SER A 185 -0.08 5.91 -16.64
N ARG A 186 0.37 4.96 -17.45
CA ARG A 186 -0.47 3.92 -18.02
C ARG A 186 -1.07 3.02 -16.92
N GLU A 187 -0.26 2.55 -15.99
CA GLU A 187 -0.71 1.67 -14.89
C GLU A 187 -1.71 2.39 -13.98
N GLY A 188 -1.50 3.68 -13.73
CA GLY A 188 -2.45 4.51 -12.99
C GLY A 188 -3.77 4.69 -13.73
N ASN A 189 -3.74 4.89 -15.03
CA ASN A 189 -4.95 5.03 -15.84
C ASN A 189 -5.72 3.70 -15.97
N ASP A 190 -5.00 2.59 -16.14
CA ASP A 190 -5.60 1.24 -16.17
C ASP A 190 -6.29 0.96 -14.83
N LEU A 191 -5.63 1.21 -13.69
CA LEU A 191 -6.20 1.07 -12.36
C LEU A 191 -7.47 1.90 -12.17
N TRP A 192 -7.46 3.16 -12.59
CA TRP A 192 -8.62 4.03 -12.50
C TRP A 192 -9.81 3.52 -13.33
N GLY A 193 -9.54 3.04 -14.56
CA GLY A 193 -10.55 2.41 -15.41
C GLY A 193 -11.17 1.16 -14.77
N GLU A 194 -10.33 0.27 -14.25
CA GLU A 194 -10.73 -0.97 -13.59
C GLU A 194 -11.54 -0.70 -12.31
N MET A 195 -11.17 0.32 -11.50
CA MET A 195 -11.94 0.73 -10.33
C MET A 195 -13.34 1.26 -10.68
N ARG A 196 -13.47 1.98 -11.78
CA ARG A 196 -14.78 2.43 -12.29
C ARG A 196 -15.64 1.26 -12.76
N GLU A 197 -15.04 0.30 -13.45
CA GLU A 197 -15.74 -0.90 -13.94
C GLU A 197 -16.17 -1.83 -12.80
N SER A 198 -15.40 -1.93 -11.73
CA SER A 198 -15.72 -2.74 -10.55
C SER A 198 -16.66 -2.05 -9.58
N GLY A 199 -16.98 -0.76 -9.80
CA GLY A 199 -17.92 0.00 -8.97
C GLY A 199 -17.38 0.45 -7.61
N VAL A 200 -16.07 0.43 -7.40
CA VAL A 200 -15.42 0.87 -6.15
C VAL A 200 -14.89 2.30 -6.21
N SER A 201 -14.95 2.94 -7.38
CA SER A 201 -14.44 4.31 -7.58
C SER A 201 -15.06 5.32 -6.62
N ASP A 202 -16.37 5.24 -6.36
CA ASP A 202 -17.11 6.20 -5.53
C ASP A 202 -16.69 6.17 -4.04
N LYS A 203 -15.90 5.20 -3.64
CA LYS A 203 -15.35 5.04 -2.29
C LYS A 203 -13.84 5.26 -2.22
N THR A 204 -13.23 5.67 -3.34
CA THR A 204 -11.79 5.77 -3.47
C THR A 204 -11.38 7.12 -4.05
N ALA A 205 -10.39 7.78 -3.46
CA ALA A 205 -9.68 8.90 -4.07
C ALA A 205 -8.29 8.46 -4.52
N LEU A 206 -7.83 9.00 -5.66
CA LEU A 206 -6.53 8.65 -6.22
C LEU A 206 -5.65 9.91 -6.27
N VAL A 207 -4.38 9.75 -5.91
CA VAL A 207 -3.38 10.82 -5.97
C VAL A 207 -2.13 10.28 -6.66
N PHE A 208 -1.71 10.91 -7.75
CA PHE A 208 -0.59 10.43 -8.55
C PHE A 208 0.53 11.46 -8.67
N GLY A 209 1.76 10.98 -8.49
CA GLY A 209 2.99 11.63 -8.92
C GLY A 209 3.76 10.62 -9.76
N GLN A 210 3.60 10.73 -11.09
CA GLN A 210 4.07 9.74 -12.04
C GLN A 210 5.60 9.66 -12.12
N MET A 211 6.11 8.65 -12.81
CA MET A 211 7.54 8.38 -12.98
C MET A 211 8.29 9.53 -13.67
N ASN A 212 7.63 10.25 -14.58
CA ASN A 212 8.20 11.38 -15.30
C ASN A 212 8.14 12.72 -14.54
N GLU A 213 7.47 12.74 -13.38
CA GLU A 213 7.38 13.95 -12.58
C GLU A 213 8.70 14.25 -11.86
N SER A 214 8.85 15.52 -11.46
CA SER A 214 10.03 15.99 -10.73
C SER A 214 10.20 15.22 -9.40
N PRO A 215 11.42 15.16 -8.85
CA PRO A 215 11.64 14.53 -7.54
C PRO A 215 10.78 15.13 -6.44
N GLY A 216 10.54 16.44 -6.45
CA GLY A 216 9.68 17.10 -5.48
C GLY A 216 8.27 16.52 -5.44
N VAL A 217 7.66 16.27 -6.61
CA VAL A 217 6.34 15.63 -6.72
C VAL A 217 6.37 14.24 -6.08
N ARG A 218 7.34 13.41 -6.45
CA ARG A 218 7.45 12.03 -5.95
C ARG A 218 7.76 11.96 -4.46
N MET A 219 8.42 12.97 -3.89
CA MET A 219 8.66 13.11 -2.45
C MET A 219 7.41 13.50 -1.66
N ARG A 220 6.43 14.16 -2.26
CA ARG A 220 5.28 14.76 -1.57
C ARG A 220 3.95 14.10 -1.84
N VAL A 221 3.80 13.38 -2.95
CA VAL A 221 2.51 12.78 -3.33
C VAL A 221 1.98 11.80 -2.29
N ALA A 222 2.84 11.03 -1.62
CA ALA A 222 2.42 10.16 -0.52
C ALA A 222 1.86 10.95 0.67
N LEU A 223 2.44 12.12 0.97
CA LEU A 223 1.92 13.01 2.01
C LEU A 223 0.57 13.60 1.62
N SER A 224 0.37 13.93 0.35
CA SER A 224 -0.91 14.43 -0.16
C SER A 224 -2.02 13.41 0.05
N GLY A 225 -1.80 12.16 -0.35
CA GLY A 225 -2.80 11.09 -0.13
C GLY A 225 -3.01 10.75 1.34
N LEU A 226 -1.94 10.71 2.14
CA LEU A 226 -2.05 10.50 3.58
C LEU A 226 -2.89 11.59 4.25
N THR A 227 -2.72 12.84 3.84
CA THR A 227 -3.52 13.96 4.38
C THR A 227 -5.00 13.81 4.08
N MET A 228 -5.36 13.34 2.87
CA MET A 228 -6.76 13.01 2.55
C MET A 228 -7.29 11.87 3.42
N ALA A 229 -6.48 10.83 3.66
CA ALA A 229 -6.85 9.72 4.53
C ALA A 229 -7.06 10.17 5.98
N GLU A 230 -6.19 11.04 6.49
CA GLU A 230 -6.29 11.57 7.86
C GLU A 230 -7.58 12.35 8.09
N TYR A 231 -8.07 13.09 7.09
CA TYR A 231 -9.34 13.80 7.23
C TYR A 231 -10.50 12.85 7.49
N PHE A 232 -10.60 11.77 6.75
CA PHE A 232 -11.64 10.76 6.96
C PHE A 232 -11.52 10.07 8.32
N ARG A 233 -10.29 9.83 8.80
CA ARG A 233 -10.05 9.28 10.13
C ARG A 233 -10.46 10.27 11.22
N ASP A 234 -10.00 11.51 11.14
CA ASP A 234 -10.05 12.48 12.24
C ASP A 234 -11.38 13.21 12.33
N GLU A 235 -11.99 13.58 11.18
CA GLU A 235 -13.22 14.36 11.09
C GLU A 235 -14.48 13.51 10.81
N GLU A 236 -14.34 12.49 9.97
CA GLU A 236 -15.47 11.63 9.61
C GLU A 236 -15.52 10.32 10.39
N HIS A 237 -14.55 10.10 11.26
CA HIS A 237 -14.47 8.91 12.15
C HIS A 237 -14.56 7.59 11.39
N LYS A 238 -13.84 7.50 10.27
CA LYS A 238 -13.83 6.33 9.39
C LYS A 238 -12.56 5.51 9.54
N ASP A 239 -12.70 4.26 9.19
CA ASP A 239 -11.56 3.38 8.92
C ASP A 239 -11.17 3.55 7.45
N VAL A 240 -9.94 3.94 7.22
CA VAL A 240 -9.42 4.28 5.89
C VAL A 240 -8.31 3.32 5.52
N LEU A 241 -8.34 2.85 4.28
CA LEU A 241 -7.26 2.08 3.69
C LEU A 241 -6.42 3.00 2.79
N LEU A 242 -5.14 3.12 3.10
CA LEU A 242 -4.18 3.92 2.34
C LEU A 242 -3.24 3.00 1.57
N PHE A 243 -3.25 3.11 0.25
CA PHE A 243 -2.27 2.43 -0.60
C PHE A 243 -1.16 3.39 -1.01
N ILE A 244 0.08 2.91 -0.92
CA ILE A 244 1.27 3.63 -1.40
C ILE A 244 2.01 2.72 -2.37
N ASP A 245 1.96 3.04 -3.64
CA ASP A 245 2.65 2.30 -4.69
C ASP A 245 3.53 3.25 -5.50
N ASN A 246 4.82 3.30 -5.28
CA ASN A 246 5.69 2.44 -4.50
C ASN A 246 6.45 3.27 -3.45
N ILE A 247 6.54 2.81 -2.21
CA ILE A 247 7.23 3.55 -1.13
C ILE A 247 8.74 3.74 -1.41
N PHE A 248 9.38 2.82 -2.13
CA PHE A 248 10.76 2.97 -2.55
C PHE A 248 10.99 4.23 -3.40
N ARG A 249 10.03 4.60 -4.25
CA ARG A 249 10.13 5.81 -5.10
C ARG A 249 10.10 7.10 -4.29
N PHE A 250 9.41 7.10 -3.16
CA PHE A 250 9.48 8.21 -2.19
C PHE A 250 10.91 8.40 -1.68
N VAL A 251 11.57 7.33 -1.26
CA VAL A 251 12.97 7.35 -0.81
C VAL A 251 13.92 7.77 -1.93
N GLN A 252 13.77 7.18 -3.12
CA GLN A 252 14.60 7.48 -4.28
C GLN A 252 14.53 8.96 -4.66
N ALA A 253 13.34 9.55 -4.67
CA ALA A 253 13.17 10.97 -4.98
C ALA A 253 13.91 11.86 -3.97
N GLY A 254 13.90 11.52 -2.69
CA GLY A 254 14.70 12.20 -1.66
C GLY A 254 16.20 12.12 -1.93
N SER A 255 16.69 10.97 -2.38
CA SER A 255 18.12 10.81 -2.73
C SER A 255 18.53 11.63 -3.95
N GLU A 256 17.67 11.76 -4.94
CA GLU A 256 17.92 12.53 -6.17
C GLU A 256 18.17 14.02 -5.88
N VAL A 257 17.48 14.61 -4.90
CA VAL A 257 17.66 16.03 -4.57
C VAL A 257 18.66 16.27 -3.43
N SER A 258 19.03 15.25 -2.66
CA SER A 258 19.83 15.39 -1.44
C SER A 258 21.15 16.10 -1.67
N THR A 259 21.88 15.72 -2.71
CA THR A 259 23.17 16.35 -3.07
C THR A 259 22.98 17.79 -3.53
N LEU A 260 21.91 18.08 -4.29
CA LEU A 260 21.57 19.43 -4.72
C LEU A 260 21.17 20.35 -3.57
N LEU A 261 20.63 19.77 -2.50
CA LEU A 261 20.36 20.47 -1.23
C LEU A 261 21.63 20.68 -0.38
N GLY A 262 22.79 20.20 -0.84
CA GLY A 262 24.07 20.34 -0.14
C GLY A 262 24.26 19.32 1.00
N ARG A 263 23.50 18.24 1.03
CA ARG A 263 23.64 17.18 2.03
C ARG A 263 24.68 16.16 1.56
N MET A 264 25.57 15.74 2.47
CA MET A 264 26.52 14.68 2.16
C MET A 264 25.80 13.33 2.09
N PRO A 265 26.08 12.51 1.05
CA PRO A 265 25.48 11.19 0.95
C PRO A 265 25.83 10.28 2.13
N SER A 266 24.88 9.48 2.56
CA SER A 266 25.09 8.39 3.51
C SER A 266 25.43 7.07 2.78
N ALA A 267 25.28 5.93 3.46
CA ALA A 267 25.54 4.62 2.88
C ALA A 267 24.78 4.41 1.54
N VAL A 268 25.46 3.82 0.57
CA VAL A 268 24.92 3.49 -0.77
C VAL A 268 24.38 4.72 -1.54
N GLY A 269 24.77 5.94 -1.13
CA GLY A 269 24.36 7.18 -1.81
C GLY A 269 23.00 7.73 -1.39
N TYR A 270 22.35 7.16 -0.39
CA TYR A 270 21.08 7.68 0.15
C TYR A 270 21.27 8.98 0.94
N GLN A 271 20.16 9.73 1.09
CA GLN A 271 20.13 10.93 1.92
C GLN A 271 20.37 10.61 3.41
N PRO A 272 21.11 11.45 4.13
CA PRO A 272 21.33 11.25 5.58
C PRO A 272 20.03 11.41 6.40
N THR A 273 19.00 12.02 5.82
CA THR A 273 17.68 12.27 6.42
C THR A 273 16.68 11.14 6.17
N LEU A 274 17.09 10.04 5.51
CA LEU A 274 16.20 8.93 5.11
C LEU A 274 15.31 8.42 6.26
N ALA A 275 15.90 8.10 7.40
CA ALA A 275 15.15 7.56 8.54
C ALA A 275 14.14 8.59 9.09
N GLY A 276 14.52 9.86 9.14
CA GLY A 276 13.63 10.94 9.60
C GLY A 276 12.48 11.20 8.63
N GLU A 277 12.75 11.22 7.33
CA GLU A 277 11.73 11.42 6.29
C GLU A 277 10.73 10.25 6.27
N MET A 278 11.22 9.02 6.34
CA MET A 278 10.38 7.83 6.43
C MET A 278 9.57 7.82 7.73
N GLY A 279 10.18 8.12 8.87
CA GLY A 279 9.51 8.19 10.16
C GLY A 279 8.41 9.25 10.17
N ALA A 280 8.64 10.43 9.63
CA ALA A 280 7.65 11.48 9.54
C ALA A 280 6.39 11.08 8.74
N LEU A 281 6.56 10.27 7.70
CA LEU A 281 5.43 9.70 6.94
C LEU A 281 4.75 8.58 7.74
N GLN A 282 5.52 7.61 8.22
CA GLN A 282 5.00 6.35 8.79
C GLN A 282 4.29 6.55 10.13
N GLU A 283 4.76 7.47 10.99
CA GLU A 283 4.16 7.74 12.30
C GLU A 283 2.78 8.40 12.24
N ARG A 284 2.41 8.99 11.11
CA ARG A 284 1.07 9.52 10.86
C ARG A 284 0.04 8.42 10.56
N ILE A 285 0.52 7.26 10.11
CA ILE A 285 -0.30 6.09 9.76
C ILE A 285 -0.55 5.29 11.03
N THR A 286 -1.71 5.46 11.63
CA THR A 286 -2.07 4.83 12.91
C THR A 286 -3.56 4.88 13.17
N SER A 287 -4.00 4.10 14.17
CA SER A 287 -5.34 4.21 14.77
C SER A 287 -5.36 5.31 15.83
N THR A 288 -6.43 6.07 15.84
CA THR A 288 -6.76 7.04 16.87
C THR A 288 -8.10 6.71 17.50
N LYS A 289 -8.49 7.48 18.53
CA LYS A 289 -9.83 7.35 19.14
C LYS A 289 -10.98 7.65 18.17
N ASN A 290 -10.69 8.34 17.07
CA ASN A 290 -11.67 8.77 16.09
C ASN A 290 -11.86 7.77 14.94
N GLY A 291 -10.79 7.08 14.55
CA GLY A 291 -10.80 6.14 13.44
C GLY A 291 -9.41 5.59 13.18
N SER A 292 -9.22 4.94 12.03
CA SER A 292 -7.94 4.36 11.68
C SER A 292 -7.50 4.67 10.24
N VAL A 293 -6.19 4.77 10.04
CA VAL A 293 -5.56 4.69 8.72
C VAL A 293 -4.69 3.44 8.71
N THR A 294 -5.08 2.44 7.94
CA THR A 294 -4.29 1.23 7.69
C THR A 294 -3.63 1.36 6.33
N SER A 295 -2.32 1.15 6.24
CA SER A 295 -1.63 1.28 4.97
C SER A 295 -1.18 -0.06 4.39
N VAL A 296 -1.32 -0.20 3.08
CA VAL A 296 -0.70 -1.25 2.28
C VAL A 296 0.30 -0.58 1.35
N GLN A 297 1.58 -0.86 1.56
CA GLN A 297 2.68 -0.19 0.90
C GLN A 297 3.41 -1.20 0.01
N ALA A 298 3.38 -0.98 -1.30
CA ALA A 298 4.21 -1.75 -2.20
C ALA A 298 5.68 -1.39 -1.99
N VAL A 299 6.51 -2.39 -1.77
CA VAL A 299 7.94 -2.23 -1.51
C VAL A 299 8.74 -2.88 -2.63
N TYR A 300 9.53 -2.08 -3.31
CA TYR A 300 10.54 -2.58 -4.24
C TYR A 300 11.86 -2.79 -3.49
N VAL A 301 12.47 -3.94 -3.69
CA VAL A 301 13.76 -4.29 -3.10
C VAL A 301 14.81 -4.31 -4.21
N PRO A 302 15.72 -3.32 -4.26
CA PRO A 302 16.77 -3.27 -5.27
C PRO A 302 17.65 -4.54 -5.22
N ALA A 303 17.84 -5.19 -6.36
CA ALA A 303 18.65 -6.40 -6.51
C ALA A 303 18.30 -7.54 -5.52
N ASP A 304 17.06 -7.57 -5.02
CA ASP A 304 16.60 -8.49 -3.98
C ASP A 304 17.43 -8.42 -2.67
N ASP A 305 18.11 -7.29 -2.44
CA ASP A 305 18.93 -7.04 -1.26
C ASP A 305 18.13 -6.37 -0.14
N LEU A 306 17.70 -7.17 0.83
CA LEU A 306 16.95 -6.70 2.00
C LEU A 306 17.80 -5.84 2.96
N THR A 307 19.11 -5.82 2.77
CA THR A 307 20.05 -5.00 3.58
C THR A 307 20.25 -3.60 3.02
N ASP A 308 19.73 -3.33 1.82
CA ASP A 308 19.71 -1.97 1.26
C ASP A 308 19.01 -1.01 2.22
N PRO A 309 19.55 0.19 2.47
CA PRO A 309 19.01 1.13 3.45
C PRO A 309 17.53 1.50 3.26
N ALA A 310 17.04 1.57 2.02
CA ALA A 310 15.65 1.94 1.76
C ALA A 310 14.65 0.86 2.20
N PRO A 311 14.74 -0.41 1.73
CA PRO A 311 13.88 -1.46 2.25
C PRO A 311 14.11 -1.72 3.74
N ALA A 312 15.36 -1.74 4.23
CA ALA A 312 15.65 -1.96 5.64
C ALA A 312 14.96 -0.94 6.56
N THR A 313 14.99 0.35 6.19
CA THR A 313 14.29 1.40 6.93
C THR A 313 12.77 1.22 6.85
N THR A 314 12.25 0.88 5.68
CA THR A 314 10.82 0.62 5.51
C THR A 314 10.35 -0.55 6.36
N PHE A 315 11.08 -1.67 6.36
CA PHE A 315 10.77 -2.86 7.16
C PHE A 315 10.66 -2.59 8.65
N SER A 316 11.47 -1.68 9.18
CA SER A 316 11.42 -1.34 10.61
C SER A 316 10.09 -0.75 11.07
N HIS A 317 9.32 -0.20 10.15
CA HIS A 317 7.99 0.39 10.42
C HIS A 317 6.83 -0.57 10.17
N LEU A 318 7.05 -1.70 9.47
CA LEU A 318 5.96 -2.60 9.09
C LEU A 318 5.48 -3.47 10.25
N ASP A 319 4.16 -3.66 10.30
CA ASP A 319 3.48 -4.53 11.24
C ASP A 319 3.15 -5.91 10.64
N ALA A 320 2.95 -5.96 9.33
CA ALA A 320 2.73 -7.19 8.59
C ALA A 320 3.41 -7.12 7.21
N THR A 321 3.70 -8.28 6.65
CA THR A 321 4.37 -8.43 5.37
C THR A 321 3.65 -9.46 4.52
N THR A 322 3.10 -9.03 3.39
CA THR A 322 2.49 -9.88 2.38
C THR A 322 3.49 -10.14 1.27
N VAL A 323 3.86 -11.38 1.07
CA VAL A 323 4.78 -11.80 -0.01
C VAL A 323 4.01 -12.52 -1.10
N LEU A 324 3.99 -11.95 -2.30
CA LEU A 324 3.41 -12.57 -3.48
C LEU A 324 4.48 -13.39 -4.22
N SER A 325 4.19 -14.66 -4.43
CA SER A 325 5.10 -15.64 -5.00
C SER A 325 4.77 -15.97 -6.44
N ARG A 326 5.76 -15.84 -7.34
CA ARG A 326 5.62 -16.27 -8.73
C ARG A 326 5.39 -17.78 -8.84
N LYS A 327 6.04 -18.58 -7.99
CA LYS A 327 5.86 -20.04 -7.98
C LYS A 327 4.42 -20.44 -7.67
N ILE A 328 3.75 -19.72 -6.79
CA ILE A 328 2.34 -19.94 -6.44
C ILE A 328 1.44 -19.48 -7.58
N ALA A 329 1.74 -18.34 -8.19
CA ALA A 329 1.00 -17.83 -9.35
C ALA A 329 1.09 -18.79 -10.57
N GLU A 330 2.25 -19.40 -10.82
CA GLU A 330 2.47 -20.41 -11.87
C GLU A 330 1.64 -21.69 -11.65
N GLN A 331 1.26 -21.97 -10.41
CA GLN A 331 0.35 -23.09 -10.07
C GLN A 331 -1.14 -22.71 -10.26
N GLY A 332 -1.42 -21.48 -10.68
CA GLY A 332 -2.78 -20.96 -10.84
C GLY A 332 -3.49 -20.67 -9.50
N ILE A 333 -2.74 -20.61 -8.40
CA ILE A 333 -3.29 -20.29 -7.06
C ILE A 333 -3.29 -18.78 -6.87
N TYR A 334 -4.49 -18.20 -6.72
CA TYR A 334 -4.70 -16.78 -6.45
C TYR A 334 -5.63 -16.55 -5.26
N PRO A 335 -5.32 -15.56 -4.38
CA PRO A 335 -4.14 -14.69 -4.44
C PRO A 335 -2.85 -15.48 -4.26
N ALA A 336 -1.80 -15.08 -4.96
CA ALA A 336 -0.52 -15.79 -4.96
C ALA A 336 0.34 -15.47 -3.72
N VAL A 337 -0.28 -15.32 -2.57
CA VAL A 337 0.37 -15.05 -1.29
C VAL A 337 1.13 -16.28 -0.81
N ASP A 338 2.41 -16.10 -0.47
CA ASP A 338 3.21 -17.16 0.12
C ASP A 338 2.94 -17.26 1.63
N PRO A 339 2.29 -18.32 2.12
CA PRO A 339 1.92 -18.44 3.52
C PRO A 339 3.10 -18.74 4.46
N LEU A 340 4.26 -19.07 3.91
CA LEU A 340 5.46 -19.36 4.69
C LEU A 340 6.41 -18.16 4.77
N GLU A 341 6.36 -17.26 3.79
CA GLU A 341 7.19 -16.05 3.75
C GLU A 341 6.43 -14.80 4.28
N SER A 342 5.11 -14.86 4.32
CA SER A 342 4.27 -13.76 4.83
C SER A 342 4.14 -13.83 6.34
N THR A 343 4.14 -12.67 7.00
CA THR A 343 4.17 -12.58 8.47
C THR A 343 3.30 -11.43 8.99
N SER A 344 2.84 -11.55 10.22
CA SER A 344 2.18 -10.45 10.95
C SER A 344 2.60 -10.46 12.42
N ARG A 345 2.87 -9.26 12.95
CA ARG A 345 3.22 -9.09 14.38
C ARG A 345 2.06 -9.38 15.32
N ILE A 346 0.82 -9.24 14.83
CA ILE A 346 -0.36 -9.51 15.66
C ILE A 346 -0.77 -10.97 15.66
N LEU A 347 -0.13 -11.85 14.89
CA LEU A 347 -0.38 -13.30 14.95
C LEU A 347 0.23 -13.90 16.23
N GLU A 348 -0.32 -13.50 17.36
CA GLU A 348 0.07 -13.93 18.70
C GLU A 348 -1.19 -14.38 19.47
N PRO A 349 -1.09 -15.41 20.34
CA PRO A 349 -2.26 -15.97 21.04
C PRO A 349 -3.06 -14.93 21.82
N ASP A 350 -2.36 -13.97 22.44
CA ASP A 350 -2.97 -12.92 23.27
C ASP A 350 -3.76 -11.88 22.46
N ILE A 351 -3.53 -11.80 21.14
CA ILE A 351 -4.19 -10.83 20.26
C ILE A 351 -5.27 -11.51 19.43
N VAL A 352 -4.90 -12.53 18.64
CA VAL A 352 -5.84 -13.21 17.73
C VAL A 352 -6.63 -14.34 18.40
N GLY A 353 -6.24 -14.74 19.60
CA GLY A 353 -6.79 -15.89 20.31
C GLY A 353 -6.07 -17.21 20.00
N GLU A 354 -6.10 -18.14 20.96
CA GLU A 354 -5.38 -19.43 20.85
C GLU A 354 -5.86 -20.27 19.67
N GLU A 355 -7.14 -20.28 19.36
CA GLU A 355 -7.69 -21.07 18.25
C GLU A 355 -7.13 -20.61 16.91
N HIS A 356 -7.18 -19.33 16.62
CA HIS A 356 -6.64 -18.76 15.38
C HIS A 356 -5.14 -19.02 15.28
N TYR A 357 -4.39 -18.71 16.33
CA TYR A 357 -2.95 -18.91 16.35
C TYR A 357 -2.57 -20.37 16.08
N ASN A 358 -3.21 -21.32 16.77
CA ASN A 358 -2.91 -22.74 16.65
C ASN A 358 -3.25 -23.27 15.23
N ILE A 359 -4.36 -22.86 14.64
CA ILE A 359 -4.74 -23.22 13.27
C ILE A 359 -3.72 -22.67 12.28
N ALA A 360 -3.36 -21.39 12.37
CA ALA A 360 -2.38 -20.76 11.49
C ALA A 360 -1.02 -21.48 11.56
N ARG A 361 -0.52 -21.77 12.75
CA ARG A 361 0.74 -22.49 12.95
C ARG A 361 0.68 -23.92 12.44
N ALA A 362 -0.44 -24.61 12.61
CA ALA A 362 -0.61 -25.96 12.07
C ALA A 362 -0.64 -25.98 10.54
N VAL A 363 -1.29 -24.98 9.91
CA VAL A 363 -1.26 -24.80 8.46
C VAL A 363 0.16 -24.56 7.98
N GLN A 364 0.89 -23.62 8.58
CA GLN A 364 2.27 -23.33 8.23
C GLN A 364 3.19 -24.55 8.40
N SER A 365 3.07 -25.27 9.51
CA SER A 365 3.84 -26.49 9.77
C SER A 365 3.58 -27.57 8.72
N THR A 366 2.32 -27.79 8.35
CA THR A 366 1.94 -28.76 7.31
C THR A 366 2.51 -28.38 5.94
N LEU A 367 2.43 -27.11 5.57
CA LEU A 367 2.99 -26.61 4.32
C LEU A 367 4.52 -26.65 4.30
N GLN A 368 5.17 -26.34 5.42
CA GLN A 368 6.63 -26.44 5.56
C GLN A 368 7.10 -27.89 5.40
N LYS A 369 6.45 -28.83 6.09
CA LYS A 369 6.74 -30.25 5.93
C LYS A 369 6.54 -30.73 4.49
N TYR A 370 5.51 -30.24 3.82
CA TYR A 370 5.30 -30.56 2.41
C TYR A 370 6.41 -29.99 1.50
N ARG A 371 6.87 -28.74 1.77
CA ARG A 371 8.01 -28.16 1.04
C ARG A 371 9.26 -29.03 1.16
N GLU A 372 9.56 -29.54 2.34
CA GLU A 372 10.69 -30.45 2.61
C GLU A 372 10.54 -31.80 1.88
N LEU A 373 9.30 -32.34 1.82
CA LEU A 373 9.03 -33.61 1.13
C LEU A 373 9.04 -33.47 -0.40
N GLN A 374 8.84 -32.29 -0.96
CA GLN A 374 8.83 -32.09 -2.43
C GLN A 374 10.12 -32.53 -3.11
N ASP A 375 11.28 -32.28 -2.51
CA ASP A 375 12.56 -32.71 -3.04
C ASP A 375 12.67 -34.24 -3.04
N ILE A 376 12.18 -34.89 -1.99
CA ILE A 376 12.15 -36.35 -1.88
C ILE A 376 11.21 -36.93 -2.93
N ILE A 377 10.01 -36.35 -3.08
CA ILE A 377 9.02 -36.77 -4.09
C ILE A 377 9.56 -36.64 -5.50
N ALA A 378 10.30 -35.54 -5.78
CA ALA A 378 10.87 -35.32 -7.12
C ALA A 378 11.95 -36.33 -7.48
N ILE A 379 12.71 -36.85 -6.52
CA ILE A 379 13.82 -37.78 -6.74
C ILE A 379 13.35 -39.23 -6.66
N LEU A 380 12.57 -39.60 -5.64
CA LEU A 380 12.24 -40.97 -5.30
C LEU A 380 10.79 -41.35 -5.65
N GLY A 381 9.92 -40.40 -5.86
CA GLY A 381 8.48 -40.57 -6.08
C GLY A 381 7.66 -40.67 -4.79
N MET A 382 6.33 -40.56 -4.94
CA MET A 382 5.37 -40.59 -3.81
C MET A 382 5.34 -41.95 -3.08
N GLU A 383 5.66 -43.03 -3.77
CA GLU A 383 5.54 -44.40 -3.22
C GLU A 383 6.53 -44.65 -2.08
N GLU A 384 7.68 -43.97 -2.11
CA GLU A 384 8.73 -44.13 -1.11
C GLU A 384 8.44 -43.38 0.23
N LEU A 385 7.39 -42.57 0.26
CA LEU A 385 6.98 -41.86 1.48
C LEU A 385 6.29 -42.81 2.47
N SER A 386 6.47 -42.54 3.78
CA SER A 386 5.69 -43.18 4.83
C SER A 386 4.19 -42.87 4.68
N ASP A 387 3.32 -43.70 5.23
CA ASP A 387 1.87 -43.46 5.19
C ASP A 387 1.48 -42.15 5.88
N GLU A 388 2.22 -41.74 6.91
CA GLU A 388 2.04 -40.48 7.61
C GLU A 388 2.44 -39.29 6.70
N ASP A 389 3.56 -39.39 5.99
CA ASP A 389 4.00 -38.34 5.07
C ASP A 389 3.05 -38.23 3.86
N LYS A 390 2.54 -39.36 3.34
CA LYS A 390 1.50 -39.37 2.29
C LYS A 390 0.24 -38.63 2.70
N LYS A 391 -0.22 -38.82 3.94
CA LYS A 391 -1.36 -38.07 4.51
C LYS A 391 -1.04 -36.57 4.64
N THR A 392 0.15 -36.24 5.12
CA THR A 392 0.61 -34.86 5.24
C THR A 392 0.63 -34.16 3.88
N VAL A 393 1.18 -34.80 2.86
CA VAL A 393 1.20 -34.29 1.48
C VAL A 393 -0.22 -34.09 0.93
N ALA A 394 -1.12 -35.06 1.13
CA ALA A 394 -2.50 -34.95 0.68
C ALA A 394 -3.25 -33.80 1.34
N ARG A 395 -3.06 -33.58 2.66
CA ARG A 395 -3.65 -32.45 3.37
C ARG A 395 -3.02 -31.12 2.98
N ALA A 396 -1.69 -31.07 2.82
CA ALA A 396 -0.99 -29.87 2.37
C ALA A 396 -1.48 -29.40 1.00
N ARG A 397 -1.70 -30.30 0.05
CA ARG A 397 -2.25 -29.96 -1.27
C ARG A 397 -3.68 -29.41 -1.18
N ARG A 398 -4.52 -29.97 -0.30
CA ARG A 398 -5.86 -29.43 -0.03
C ARG A 398 -5.78 -28.03 0.58
N ILE A 399 -4.89 -27.83 1.54
CA ILE A 399 -4.64 -26.53 2.15
C ILE A 399 -4.20 -25.50 1.09
N GLN A 400 -3.22 -25.81 0.25
CA GLN A 400 -2.77 -24.91 -0.80
C GLN A 400 -3.91 -24.50 -1.73
N ARG A 401 -4.72 -25.46 -2.15
CA ARG A 401 -5.87 -25.18 -3.02
C ARG A 401 -6.96 -24.40 -2.31
N PHE A 402 -7.21 -24.67 -1.03
CA PHE A 402 -8.20 -23.94 -0.25
C PHE A 402 -7.76 -22.53 0.13
N LEU A 403 -6.45 -22.21 0.12
CA LEU A 403 -5.94 -20.85 0.22
C LEU A 403 -6.30 -20.01 -1.01
N SER A 404 -6.58 -20.61 -2.16
CA SER A 404 -7.12 -19.89 -3.32
C SER A 404 -8.55 -19.44 -3.07
N GLN A 405 -8.93 -18.32 -3.67
CA GLN A 405 -10.23 -17.71 -3.47
C GLN A 405 -10.63 -16.90 -4.71
N PRO A 406 -11.89 -17.00 -5.17
CA PRO A 406 -12.38 -16.15 -6.23
C PRO A 406 -12.60 -14.72 -5.71
N PHE A 407 -12.15 -13.74 -6.47
CA PHE A 407 -12.26 -12.32 -6.17
C PHE A 407 -13.40 -11.66 -6.95
N TYR A 408 -14.09 -10.71 -6.33
CA TYR A 408 -15.13 -9.91 -6.97
C TYR A 408 -14.59 -9.14 -8.18
N VAL A 409 -13.42 -8.52 -8.03
CA VAL A 409 -12.78 -7.75 -9.10
C VAL A 409 -12.30 -8.62 -10.27
N ALA A 410 -12.17 -9.93 -10.07
CA ALA A 410 -11.74 -10.89 -11.08
C ALA A 410 -12.89 -11.71 -11.69
N GLU A 411 -14.14 -11.48 -11.33
CA GLU A 411 -15.30 -12.28 -11.82
C GLU A 411 -15.39 -12.36 -13.34
N LYS A 412 -15.16 -11.24 -14.03
CA LYS A 412 -15.22 -11.16 -15.50
C LYS A 412 -14.15 -12.02 -16.17
N PHE A 413 -13.04 -12.25 -15.51
CA PHE A 413 -11.92 -13.02 -16.05
C PHE A 413 -11.95 -14.49 -15.63
N SER A 414 -12.34 -14.74 -14.38
CA SER A 414 -12.37 -16.08 -13.81
C SER A 414 -13.66 -16.86 -14.14
N GLY A 415 -14.74 -16.16 -14.44
CA GLY A 415 -16.07 -16.73 -14.61
C GLY A 415 -16.68 -17.28 -13.31
N ALA A 416 -16.03 -17.07 -12.18
CA ALA A 416 -16.50 -17.47 -10.85
C ALA A 416 -16.90 -16.24 -10.03
N PRO A 417 -18.06 -16.26 -9.33
CA PRO A 417 -18.46 -15.17 -8.47
C PRO A 417 -17.48 -15.01 -7.32
N GLY A 418 -17.12 -13.75 -7.00
CA GLY A 418 -16.26 -13.41 -5.88
C GLY A 418 -16.92 -13.76 -4.54
N VAL A 419 -16.11 -13.96 -3.52
CA VAL A 419 -16.58 -14.33 -2.18
C VAL A 419 -15.75 -13.62 -1.13
N PHE A 420 -16.41 -12.88 -0.25
CA PHE A 420 -15.85 -12.46 1.04
C PHE A 420 -15.99 -13.64 2.01
N VAL A 421 -14.90 -14.09 2.61
CA VAL A 421 -14.91 -15.20 3.57
C VAL A 421 -14.65 -14.65 4.98
N PRO A 422 -15.65 -14.64 5.86
CA PRO A 422 -15.46 -14.20 7.24
C PRO A 422 -14.39 -15.03 7.95
N LEU A 423 -13.65 -14.41 8.86
CA LEU A 423 -12.55 -15.06 9.60
C LEU A 423 -12.98 -16.36 10.30
N HIS A 424 -14.15 -16.38 10.93
CA HIS A 424 -14.65 -17.57 11.60
C HIS A 424 -14.88 -18.76 10.64
N GLU A 425 -15.33 -18.47 9.40
CA GLU A 425 -15.48 -19.49 8.36
C GLU A 425 -14.12 -19.97 7.82
N THR A 426 -13.15 -19.07 7.73
CA THR A 426 -11.76 -19.41 7.39
C THR A 426 -11.20 -20.38 8.44
N LEU A 427 -11.31 -20.04 9.72
CA LEU A 427 -10.82 -20.89 10.81
C LEU A 427 -11.53 -22.24 10.84
N ARG A 428 -12.85 -22.27 10.68
CA ARG A 428 -13.63 -23.51 10.60
C ARG A 428 -13.14 -24.40 9.46
N GLY A 429 -12.94 -23.84 8.28
CA GLY A 429 -12.52 -24.59 7.10
C GLY A 429 -11.15 -25.23 7.28
N PHE A 430 -10.16 -24.48 7.71
CA PHE A 430 -8.81 -25.02 7.93
C PHE A 430 -8.77 -26.02 9.09
N LYS A 431 -9.56 -25.82 10.14
CA LYS A 431 -9.70 -26.79 11.24
C LYS A 431 -10.26 -28.14 10.76
N GLU A 432 -11.29 -28.15 9.89
CA GLU A 432 -11.84 -29.37 9.31
C GLU A 432 -10.80 -30.09 8.42
N ILE A 433 -10.00 -29.37 7.64
CA ILE A 433 -8.94 -29.95 6.83
C ILE A 433 -7.84 -30.57 7.71
N LEU A 434 -7.37 -29.83 8.70
CA LEU A 434 -6.30 -30.28 9.59
C LEU A 434 -6.70 -31.50 10.45
N SER A 435 -7.97 -31.57 10.86
CA SER A 435 -8.48 -32.70 11.63
C SER A 435 -8.61 -34.01 10.85
N GLY A 436 -8.56 -33.92 9.52
CA GLY A 436 -8.77 -35.07 8.63
C GLY A 436 -10.23 -35.31 8.24
N ALA A 437 -11.17 -34.49 8.70
CA ALA A 437 -12.59 -34.61 8.33
C ALA A 437 -12.82 -34.44 6.81
N MET A 438 -11.87 -33.84 6.11
CA MET A 438 -11.92 -33.56 4.67
C MET A 438 -11.03 -34.49 3.84
N ASP A 439 -10.43 -35.52 4.42
CA ASP A 439 -9.49 -36.42 3.73
C ASP A 439 -10.14 -37.21 2.58
N ASP A 440 -11.44 -37.50 2.66
CA ASP A 440 -12.20 -38.22 1.63
C ASP A 440 -12.69 -37.36 0.46
N TYR A 441 -12.53 -36.03 0.56
CA TYR A 441 -12.96 -35.10 -0.47
C TYR A 441 -11.91 -34.94 -1.56
N PRO A 442 -12.30 -34.86 -2.86
CA PRO A 442 -11.36 -34.72 -3.96
C PRO A 442 -10.62 -33.39 -3.88
N GLU A 443 -9.32 -33.41 -4.11
CA GLU A 443 -8.44 -32.23 -4.05
C GLU A 443 -8.93 -31.06 -4.94
N ALA A 444 -9.51 -31.38 -6.11
CA ALA A 444 -10.03 -30.38 -7.03
C ALA A 444 -11.19 -29.54 -6.45
N ALA A 445 -11.93 -30.06 -5.49
CA ALA A 445 -13.05 -29.34 -4.85
C ALA A 445 -12.60 -28.13 -3.99
N PHE A 446 -11.35 -28.14 -3.54
CA PHE A 446 -10.80 -27.08 -2.69
C PHE A 446 -10.33 -25.87 -3.50
N PHE A 447 -10.12 -26.01 -4.80
CA PHE A 447 -9.62 -24.96 -5.66
C PHE A 447 -10.70 -23.90 -5.89
N ASN A 448 -10.33 -22.61 -5.67
CA ASN A 448 -11.25 -21.47 -5.80
C ASN A 448 -12.59 -21.67 -5.04
N ALA A 449 -12.53 -22.24 -3.86
CA ALA A 449 -13.67 -22.33 -2.95
C ALA A 449 -13.65 -21.14 -1.99
N GLY A 450 -14.81 -20.63 -1.62
CA GLY A 450 -14.96 -19.65 -0.56
C GLY A 450 -14.87 -20.33 0.82
N THR A 451 -15.98 -20.88 1.29
CA THR A 451 -16.07 -21.60 2.55
C THR A 451 -15.85 -23.12 2.39
N ILE A 452 -15.73 -23.82 3.52
CA ILE A 452 -15.64 -25.27 3.50
C ILE A 452 -16.93 -25.94 2.98
N ASP A 453 -18.08 -25.27 3.12
CA ASP A 453 -19.35 -25.77 2.60
C ASP A 453 -19.40 -25.67 1.07
N ASP A 454 -18.70 -24.70 0.47
CA ASP A 454 -18.50 -24.62 -0.98
C ASP A 454 -17.68 -25.81 -1.49
N VAL A 455 -16.66 -26.25 -0.72
CA VAL A 455 -15.89 -27.45 -1.03
C VAL A 455 -16.80 -28.67 -1.07
N LYS A 456 -17.67 -28.83 -0.05
CA LYS A 456 -18.61 -29.96 0.02
C LYS A 456 -19.56 -29.96 -1.18
N ARG A 457 -20.13 -28.80 -1.54
CA ARG A 457 -21.00 -28.65 -2.72
C ARG A 457 -20.26 -28.96 -4.04
N LYS A 458 -19.05 -28.45 -4.21
CA LYS A 458 -18.22 -28.76 -5.39
C LYS A 458 -17.89 -30.24 -5.50
N ALA A 459 -17.57 -30.89 -4.39
CA ALA A 459 -17.30 -32.32 -4.36
C ALA A 459 -18.51 -33.15 -4.79
N GLU A 460 -19.73 -32.76 -4.39
CA GLU A 460 -20.97 -33.42 -4.84
C GLU A 460 -21.21 -33.20 -6.34
N GLN A 461 -20.92 -32.01 -6.86
CA GLN A 461 -21.03 -31.71 -8.28
C GLN A 461 -20.04 -32.55 -9.11
N LEU A 462 -18.79 -32.66 -8.64
CA LEU A 462 -17.77 -33.51 -9.30
C LEU A 462 -18.15 -34.97 -9.31
N LYS A 463 -18.80 -35.48 -8.23
CA LYS A 463 -19.33 -36.85 -8.19
C LYS A 463 -20.49 -37.06 -9.16
N LYS A 464 -21.35 -36.07 -9.39
CA LYS A 464 -22.49 -36.13 -10.32
C LYS A 464 -22.12 -35.86 -11.76
N GLY A 465 -21.07 -35.07 -12.03
CA GLY A 465 -20.57 -34.74 -13.38
C GLY A 465 -19.50 -35.69 -13.90
N GLY A 466 -19.10 -36.67 -13.14
CA GLY A 466 -18.14 -37.71 -13.50
C GLY A 466 -18.85 -38.91 -14.17
N VAL A 467 -19.24 -38.72 -15.46
CA VAL A 467 -19.46 -39.78 -16.41
C VAL A 467 -18.37 -39.68 -17.47
#